data_cfbe77b0fcad23eee3ccd59c71c5f442
#
_entry.id   cfbe77b0fcad23eee3ccd59c71c5f442
#
_cell.length_a   1.000
_cell.length_b   1.000
_cell.length_c   1.000
_cell.angle_alpha   90.00
_cell.angle_beta   90.00
_cell.angle_gamma   90.00
#
_symmetry.space_group_name_H-M   'P 1'
#
loop_
_entity.id
_entity.type
_entity.pdbx_description
1 polymer ?
#
loop_
_entity_poly.entity_id
_entity_poly.type
_entity_poly.pdbx_seq_one_letter_code
_entity_poly.pdbx_strand_id
1 'polypeptide(L)'
;MIQILNLKVELKNGLDEIMSLRLNHIDSMRGFAILCMVQVHTAALLPAPVSTNHPLAFISAAIGGMAAPMFVTISGWGLHTGLRKRKERGENIVNRILVRGLVLISLQFIIGILLPQRYNWNSPGILTLLGLCIILIPLISGLDEYFKKWIKGNLGYYKSVFIVLFTILFLRNFPSLSPGPNWDSMIHVKSILHWFQLAFISGTYPILPWMAFYFIGSNLDGNKINEKWSPHLLRSGSLAFSTLLATLAISITKEMNWAETMGEGVLTFFPANHWFVIVSASWTIFLWDIFRLEGKWWTKFNSLLASSGRLSLTIYLLHFALLGQIIEYIPEVSLIEAFAITLLHMGIWLVFGIIHEKSKFMWSIEYVIRFLTRKKQSNVESE
;
A
#
# COMPACT_ATOMS: atom_id res chain seq x y z
N MET A 1 28.22 -13.68 -27.21
CA MET A 1 28.79 -12.55 -26.47
C MET A 1 28.18 -11.22 -26.94
N ILE A 2 28.12 -10.90 -28.22
CA ILE A 2 27.53 -9.68 -28.80
C ILE A 2 26.03 -9.53 -28.47
N GLN A 3 25.22 -10.60 -28.59
CA GLN A 3 23.79 -10.55 -28.24
C GLN A 3 23.54 -10.22 -26.77
N ILE A 4 24.37 -10.72 -25.85
CA ILE A 4 24.26 -10.42 -24.42
C ILE A 4 24.64 -8.95 -24.15
N LEU A 5 25.62 -8.43 -24.89
CA LEU A 5 26.03 -7.03 -24.78
C LEU A 5 24.94 -6.07 -25.31
N ASN A 6 24.34 -6.40 -26.45
CA ASN A 6 23.22 -5.61 -27.00
C ASN A 6 22.00 -5.65 -26.10
N LEU A 7 21.67 -6.80 -25.52
CA LEU A 7 20.58 -6.92 -24.55
C LEU A 7 20.82 -6.05 -23.28
N LYS A 8 22.08 -6.00 -22.82
CA LYS A 8 22.47 -5.13 -21.68
C LYS A 8 22.37 -3.66 -22.02
N VAL A 9 22.74 -3.25 -23.23
CA VAL A 9 22.66 -1.84 -23.69
C VAL A 9 21.19 -1.42 -23.85
N GLU A 10 20.35 -2.24 -24.48
CA GLU A 10 18.91 -1.97 -24.60
C GLU A 10 18.20 -1.91 -23.24
N LEU A 11 18.55 -2.82 -22.32
CA LEU A 11 18.03 -2.81 -20.95
C LEU A 11 18.46 -1.54 -20.20
N LYS A 12 19.70 -1.10 -20.40
CA LYS A 12 20.23 0.13 -19.79
C LYS A 12 19.50 1.37 -20.31
N ASN A 13 19.36 1.51 -21.61
CA ASN A 13 18.69 2.65 -22.24
C ASN A 13 17.20 2.70 -21.86
N GLY A 14 16.50 1.56 -21.87
CA GLY A 14 15.11 1.48 -21.41
C GLY A 14 14.93 1.79 -19.93
N LEU A 15 15.91 1.48 -19.08
CA LEU A 15 15.90 1.84 -17.65
C LEU A 15 16.13 3.35 -17.44
N ASP A 16 17.06 3.95 -18.17
CA ASP A 16 17.36 5.37 -18.06
C ASP A 16 16.17 6.22 -18.55
N GLU A 17 15.48 5.81 -19.62
CA GLU A 17 14.24 6.44 -20.09
C GLU A 17 13.10 6.32 -19.06
N ILE A 18 12.88 5.15 -18.48
CA ILE A 18 11.87 4.95 -17.44
C ILE A 18 12.19 5.75 -16.18
N MET A 19 13.46 5.89 -15.82
CA MET A 19 13.89 6.68 -14.66
C MET A 19 13.67 8.18 -14.88
N SER A 20 13.84 8.70 -16.09
CA SER A 20 13.59 10.10 -16.43
C SER A 20 12.12 10.50 -16.38
N LEU A 21 11.21 9.54 -16.59
CA LEU A 21 9.75 9.75 -16.56
C LEU A 21 9.12 9.56 -15.18
N ARG A 22 9.89 9.14 -14.16
CA ARG A 22 9.39 8.87 -12.82
C ARG A 22 9.21 10.13 -11.99
N LEU A 23 8.13 10.15 -11.22
CA LEU A 23 7.85 11.20 -10.26
C LEU A 23 8.48 10.86 -8.91
N ASN A 24 9.61 11.46 -8.61
CA ASN A 24 10.40 11.22 -7.40
C ASN A 24 9.59 11.35 -6.11
N HIS A 25 8.69 12.32 -6.03
CA HIS A 25 7.85 12.53 -4.84
C HIS A 25 6.84 11.40 -4.63
N ILE A 26 6.34 10.76 -5.69
CA ILE A 26 5.47 9.58 -5.58
C ILE A 26 6.27 8.34 -5.12
N ASP A 27 7.46 8.14 -5.68
CA ASP A 27 8.36 7.08 -5.22
C ASP A 27 8.79 7.34 -3.76
N SER A 28 8.99 8.60 -3.35
CA SER A 28 9.28 8.99 -1.96
C SER A 28 8.14 8.67 -1.01
N MET A 29 6.89 8.99 -1.35
CA MET A 29 5.73 8.62 -0.55
C MET A 29 5.60 7.10 -0.41
N ARG A 30 5.91 6.35 -1.48
CA ARG A 30 5.97 4.88 -1.43
C ARG A 30 7.11 4.39 -0.53
N GLY A 31 8.27 5.08 -0.55
CA GLY A 31 9.40 4.83 0.35
C GLY A 31 9.05 5.07 1.82
N PHE A 32 8.35 6.15 2.10
CA PHE A 32 7.83 6.41 3.43
C PHE A 32 6.85 5.32 3.87
N ALA A 33 5.90 4.94 3.02
CA ALA A 33 4.93 3.90 3.32
C ALA A 33 5.58 2.53 3.61
N ILE A 34 6.63 2.12 2.84
CA ILE A 34 7.32 0.86 3.11
C ILE A 34 8.10 0.90 4.43
N LEU A 35 8.73 2.02 4.76
CA LEU A 35 9.44 2.16 6.03
C LEU A 35 8.47 2.12 7.22
N CYS A 36 7.30 2.77 7.11
CA CYS A 36 6.22 2.63 8.11
C CYS A 36 5.73 1.19 8.23
N MET A 37 5.69 0.44 7.12
CA MET A 37 5.31 -0.98 7.13
C MET A 37 6.37 -1.86 7.81
N VAL A 38 7.65 -1.63 7.54
CA VAL A 38 8.75 -2.27 8.27
C VAL A 38 8.64 -1.99 9.76
N GLN A 39 8.38 -0.73 10.12
CA GLN A 39 8.24 -0.30 11.51
C GLN A 39 7.11 -1.07 12.22
N VAL A 40 5.91 -1.09 11.68
CA VAL A 40 4.75 -1.72 12.34
C VAL A 40 4.90 -3.24 12.44
N HIS A 41 5.47 -3.90 11.41
CA HIS A 41 5.70 -5.34 11.46
C HIS A 41 6.78 -5.70 12.49
N THR A 42 7.84 -4.91 12.57
CA THR A 42 8.89 -5.11 13.58
C THR A 42 8.33 -4.92 14.97
N ALA A 43 7.62 -3.82 15.23
CA ALA A 43 7.01 -3.54 16.52
C ALA A 43 5.98 -4.62 16.94
N ALA A 44 5.20 -5.16 15.98
CA ALA A 44 4.18 -6.18 16.26
C ALA A 44 4.76 -7.57 16.57
N LEU A 45 6.02 -7.82 16.22
CA LEU A 45 6.68 -9.11 16.44
C LEU A 45 7.64 -9.11 17.63
N LEU A 46 8.16 -7.96 18.02
CA LEU A 46 9.07 -7.86 19.16
C LEU A 46 8.34 -8.25 20.46
N PRO A 47 9.00 -9.03 21.34
CA PRO A 47 8.47 -9.41 22.65
C PRO A 47 8.60 -8.23 23.63
N ALA A 48 7.79 -7.20 23.40
CA ALA A 48 7.74 -5.98 24.21
C ALA A 48 6.38 -5.83 24.88
N PRO A 49 6.28 -5.21 26.06
CA PRO A 49 5.01 -4.95 26.71
C PRO A 49 4.14 -4.03 25.83
N VAL A 50 2.94 -4.48 25.49
CA VAL A 50 1.97 -3.66 24.76
C VAL A 50 1.29 -2.72 25.75
N SER A 51 1.49 -1.42 25.59
CA SER A 51 0.79 -0.40 26.38
C SER A 51 0.18 0.61 25.45
N THR A 52 -1.16 0.59 25.33
CA THR A 52 -1.91 1.57 24.54
C THR A 52 -1.80 2.99 25.10
N ASN A 53 -1.47 3.11 26.38
CA ASN A 53 -1.34 4.41 27.09
C ASN A 53 0.06 5.04 26.99
N HIS A 54 1.03 4.32 26.39
CA HIS A 54 2.39 4.86 26.27
C HIS A 54 2.53 5.68 24.97
N PRO A 55 3.03 6.95 25.03
CA PRO A 55 3.12 7.81 23.85
C PRO A 55 3.88 7.20 22.67
N LEU A 56 4.96 6.47 22.91
CA LEU A 56 5.75 5.82 21.86
C LEU A 56 4.96 4.70 21.16
N ALA A 57 4.20 3.90 21.91
CA ALA A 57 3.35 2.86 21.34
C ALA A 57 2.24 3.48 20.49
N PHE A 58 1.61 4.57 20.98
CA PHE A 58 0.60 5.32 20.25
C PHE A 58 1.13 5.90 18.94
N ILE A 59 2.29 6.60 18.98
CA ILE A 59 2.93 7.15 17.78
C ILE A 59 3.29 6.05 16.79
N SER A 60 3.86 4.95 17.28
CA SER A 60 4.22 3.79 16.46
C SER A 60 3.01 3.19 15.75
N ALA A 61 1.90 2.99 16.47
CA ALA A 61 0.66 2.46 15.91
C ALA A 61 0.00 3.43 14.91
N ALA A 62 0.00 4.72 15.20
CA ALA A 62 -0.55 5.75 14.32
C ALA A 62 0.22 5.83 12.98
N ILE A 63 1.55 5.84 13.03
CA ILE A 63 2.42 5.85 11.84
C ILE A 63 2.24 4.54 11.06
N GLY A 64 2.30 3.40 11.75
CA GLY A 64 2.17 2.08 11.15
C GLY A 64 0.81 1.87 10.49
N GLY A 65 -0.26 2.35 11.12
CA GLY A 65 -1.63 2.29 10.60
C GLY A 65 -1.82 3.01 9.26
N MET A 66 -0.96 3.98 8.94
CA MET A 66 -1.01 4.71 7.66
C MET A 66 -0.30 3.98 6.51
N ALA A 67 0.53 2.98 6.78
CA ALA A 67 1.32 2.30 5.75
C ALA A 67 0.46 1.67 4.65
N ALA A 68 -0.48 0.83 5.02
CA ALA A 68 -1.34 0.12 4.07
C ALA A 68 -2.28 1.07 3.28
N PRO A 69 -2.99 2.05 3.90
CA PRO A 69 -3.75 3.06 3.19
C PRO A 69 -2.94 3.80 2.13
N MET A 70 -1.71 4.24 2.46
CA MET A 70 -0.82 4.89 1.50
C MET A 70 -0.46 3.97 0.33
N PHE A 71 -0.09 2.70 0.61
CA PHE A 71 0.27 1.74 -0.44
C PHE A 71 -0.87 1.49 -1.42
N VAL A 72 -2.08 1.25 -0.89
CA VAL A 72 -3.25 0.97 -1.72
C VAL A 72 -3.61 2.20 -2.56
N THR A 73 -3.54 3.40 -1.97
CA THR A 73 -3.80 4.67 -2.67
C THR A 73 -2.77 4.92 -3.79
N ILE A 74 -1.46 4.78 -3.51
CA ILE A 74 -0.41 4.95 -4.52
C ILE A 74 -0.57 3.91 -5.64
N SER A 75 -0.97 2.68 -5.32
CA SER A 75 -1.21 1.63 -6.31
C SER A 75 -2.40 1.97 -7.22
N GLY A 76 -3.47 2.55 -6.67
CA GLY A 76 -4.62 3.04 -7.41
C GLY A 76 -4.24 4.16 -8.39
N TRP A 77 -3.47 5.14 -7.94
CA TRP A 77 -2.93 6.20 -8.79
C TRP A 77 -2.04 5.63 -9.91
N GLY A 78 -1.13 4.73 -9.55
CA GLY A 78 -0.18 4.13 -10.48
C GLY A 78 -0.85 3.29 -11.57
N LEU A 79 -1.88 2.50 -11.20
CA LEU A 79 -2.66 1.74 -12.19
C LEU A 79 -3.43 2.67 -13.12
N HIS A 80 -4.19 3.61 -12.58
CA HIS A 80 -5.02 4.53 -13.37
C HIS A 80 -4.16 5.34 -14.37
N THR A 81 -3.07 5.94 -13.89
CA THR A 81 -2.15 6.71 -14.72
C THR A 81 -1.46 5.83 -15.77
N GLY A 82 -1.06 4.62 -15.38
CA GLY A 82 -0.44 3.66 -16.29
C GLY A 82 -1.40 3.17 -17.38
N LEU A 83 -2.66 2.89 -17.04
CA LEU A 83 -3.69 2.48 -18.00
C LEU A 83 -4.01 3.60 -19.01
N ARG A 84 -4.17 4.83 -18.52
CA ARG A 84 -4.45 6.00 -19.38
C ARG A 84 -3.36 6.19 -20.42
N LYS A 85 -2.09 6.27 -20.00
CA LYS A 85 -0.94 6.45 -20.91
C LYS A 85 -0.81 5.34 -21.96
N ARG A 86 -1.21 4.10 -21.62
CA ARG A 86 -1.15 2.95 -22.54
C ARG A 86 -2.32 2.90 -23.50
N LYS A 87 -3.51 3.26 -23.02
CA LYS A 87 -4.69 3.43 -23.90
C LYS A 87 -4.41 4.48 -24.99
N GLU A 88 -3.75 5.59 -24.61
CA GLU A 88 -3.30 6.64 -25.53
C GLU A 88 -2.29 6.12 -26.57
N ARG A 89 -1.48 5.10 -26.24
CA ARG A 89 -0.52 4.44 -27.15
C ARG A 89 -1.09 3.25 -27.91
N GLY A 90 -2.36 2.90 -27.74
CA GLY A 90 -2.98 1.73 -28.36
C GLY A 90 -2.42 0.37 -27.90
N GLU A 91 -1.75 0.30 -26.73
CA GLU A 91 -1.15 -0.93 -26.22
C GLU A 91 -2.22 -1.89 -25.66
N ASN A 92 -2.07 -3.21 -25.96
CA ASN A 92 -2.86 -4.23 -25.26
C ASN A 92 -2.38 -4.38 -23.81
N ILE A 93 -3.27 -4.08 -22.87
CA ILE A 93 -2.96 -4.03 -21.44
C ILE A 93 -3.36 -5.29 -20.68
N VAL A 94 -4.21 -6.17 -21.26
CA VAL A 94 -4.83 -7.31 -20.56
C VAL A 94 -3.77 -8.26 -19.98
N ASN A 95 -2.88 -8.77 -20.82
CA ASN A 95 -1.84 -9.71 -20.38
C ASN A 95 -0.96 -9.13 -19.26
N ARG A 96 -0.63 -7.84 -19.35
CA ARG A 96 0.20 -7.18 -18.35
C ARG A 96 -0.51 -7.03 -17.00
N ILE A 97 -1.79 -6.72 -17.03
CA ILE A 97 -2.64 -6.64 -15.83
C ILE A 97 -2.71 -8.00 -15.17
N LEU A 98 -3.02 -9.04 -15.95
CA LEU A 98 -3.13 -10.41 -15.45
C LEU A 98 -1.80 -10.90 -14.86
N VAL A 99 -0.71 -10.79 -15.60
CA VAL A 99 0.62 -11.22 -15.11
C VAL A 99 0.98 -10.48 -13.83
N ARG A 100 0.82 -9.16 -13.78
CA ARG A 100 1.16 -8.38 -12.59
C ARG A 100 0.29 -8.72 -11.39
N GLY A 101 -1.02 -8.87 -11.59
CA GLY A 101 -1.95 -9.24 -10.53
C GLY A 101 -1.66 -10.63 -9.99
N LEU A 102 -1.48 -11.62 -10.87
CA LEU A 102 -1.17 -12.99 -10.48
C LEU A 102 0.18 -13.11 -9.75
N VAL A 103 1.21 -12.40 -10.21
CA VAL A 103 2.51 -12.38 -9.53
C VAL A 103 2.37 -11.83 -8.11
N LEU A 104 1.61 -10.75 -7.88
CA LEU A 104 1.39 -10.23 -6.53
C LEU A 104 0.65 -11.24 -5.64
N ILE A 105 -0.39 -11.89 -6.16
CA ILE A 105 -1.11 -12.94 -5.43
C ILE A 105 -0.16 -14.11 -5.08
N SER A 106 0.67 -14.54 -6.02
CA SER A 106 1.66 -15.61 -5.78
C SER A 106 2.70 -15.22 -4.72
N LEU A 107 3.16 -13.96 -4.72
CA LEU A 107 4.09 -13.47 -3.71
C LEU A 107 3.47 -13.43 -2.31
N GLN A 108 2.13 -13.32 -2.19
CA GLN A 108 1.46 -13.40 -0.89
C GLN A 108 1.63 -14.79 -0.24
N PHE A 109 1.57 -15.86 -1.03
CA PHE A 109 1.83 -17.21 -0.51
C PHE A 109 3.27 -17.36 0.01
N ILE A 110 4.24 -16.73 -0.67
CA ILE A 110 5.64 -16.70 -0.21
C ILE A 110 5.75 -16.03 1.17
N ILE A 111 5.03 -14.94 1.41
CA ILE A 111 5.02 -14.28 2.73
C ILE A 111 4.49 -15.22 3.82
N GLY A 112 3.41 -15.94 3.56
CA GLY A 112 2.88 -16.91 4.51
C GLY A 112 3.88 -18.02 4.85
N ILE A 113 4.74 -18.41 3.90
CA ILE A 113 5.82 -19.38 4.12
C ILE A 113 6.99 -18.75 4.90
N LEU A 114 7.32 -17.48 4.62
CA LEU A 114 8.44 -16.79 5.28
C LEU A 114 8.17 -16.43 6.73
N LEU A 115 6.91 -16.29 7.11
CA LEU A 115 6.50 -15.90 8.47
C LEU A 115 5.37 -16.79 9.01
N PRO A 116 5.63 -18.10 9.24
CA PRO A 116 4.59 -19.05 9.65
C PRO A 116 4.03 -18.78 11.05
N GLN A 117 4.79 -18.05 11.89
CA GLN A 117 4.35 -17.65 13.23
C GLN A 117 3.20 -16.61 13.19
N ARG A 118 3.03 -15.92 12.06
CA ARG A 118 2.05 -14.82 11.93
C ARG A 118 0.95 -15.11 10.92
N TYR A 119 1.25 -15.87 9.86
CA TYR A 119 0.32 -16.14 8.76
C TYR A 119 0.29 -17.62 8.41
N ASN A 120 -0.85 -18.09 7.97
CA ASN A 120 -0.89 -19.35 7.23
C ASN A 120 -0.33 -19.14 5.83
N TRP A 121 0.31 -20.16 5.27
CA TRP A 121 0.92 -20.10 3.95
C TRP A 121 -0.05 -19.66 2.83
N ASN A 122 -1.35 -19.92 2.99
CA ASN A 122 -2.39 -19.62 2.01
C ASN A 122 -3.30 -18.44 2.41
N SER A 123 -2.96 -17.69 3.47
CA SER A 123 -3.76 -16.54 3.92
C SER A 123 -3.73 -15.41 2.88
N PRO A 124 -4.89 -14.90 2.45
CA PRO A 124 -4.92 -13.68 1.65
C PRO A 124 -4.51 -12.47 2.50
N GLY A 125 -3.66 -11.61 1.94
CA GLY A 125 -3.15 -10.43 2.61
C GLY A 125 -3.08 -9.23 1.66
N ILE A 126 -2.25 -8.24 1.98
CA ILE A 126 -2.20 -6.99 1.22
C ILE A 126 -1.76 -7.18 -0.25
N LEU A 127 -0.85 -8.13 -0.55
CA LEU A 127 -0.47 -8.39 -1.94
C LEU A 127 -1.60 -9.08 -2.71
N THR A 128 -2.42 -9.90 -2.05
CA THR A 128 -3.66 -10.44 -2.64
C THR A 128 -4.63 -9.30 -2.98
N LEU A 129 -4.87 -8.38 -2.04
CA LEU A 129 -5.70 -7.19 -2.28
C LEU A 129 -5.20 -6.40 -3.50
N LEU A 130 -3.90 -6.05 -3.53
CA LEU A 130 -3.32 -5.29 -4.64
C LEU A 130 -3.42 -6.03 -5.97
N GLY A 131 -3.15 -7.35 -5.97
CA GLY A 131 -3.25 -8.21 -7.16
C GLY A 131 -4.68 -8.28 -7.69
N LEU A 132 -5.66 -8.51 -6.82
CA LEU A 132 -7.09 -8.54 -7.18
C LEU A 132 -7.57 -7.16 -7.67
N CYS A 133 -7.18 -6.07 -7.01
CA CYS A 133 -7.53 -4.72 -7.47
C CYS A 133 -6.98 -4.44 -8.89
N ILE A 134 -5.74 -4.85 -9.19
CA ILE A 134 -5.14 -4.69 -10.52
C ILE A 134 -5.96 -5.45 -11.59
N ILE A 135 -6.47 -6.63 -11.27
CA ILE A 135 -7.25 -7.45 -12.21
C ILE A 135 -8.68 -6.92 -12.35
N LEU A 136 -9.36 -6.63 -11.23
CA LEU A 136 -10.78 -6.33 -11.22
C LEU A 136 -11.11 -4.88 -11.61
N ILE A 137 -10.28 -3.91 -11.22
CA ILE A 137 -10.62 -2.49 -11.44
C ILE A 137 -10.70 -2.11 -12.92
N PRO A 138 -9.85 -2.60 -13.84
CA PRO A 138 -10.03 -2.34 -15.27
C PRO A 138 -11.35 -2.87 -15.82
N LEU A 139 -11.87 -3.98 -15.27
CA LEU A 139 -13.19 -4.52 -15.63
C LEU A 139 -14.31 -3.58 -15.16
N ILE A 140 -14.20 -3.05 -13.92
CA ILE A 140 -15.17 -2.09 -13.36
C ILE A 140 -15.07 -0.74 -14.07
N SER A 141 -13.89 -0.30 -14.48
CA SER A 141 -13.70 0.99 -15.16
C SER A 141 -14.31 1.04 -16.56
N GLY A 142 -14.56 -0.10 -17.18
CA GLY A 142 -15.36 -0.18 -18.42
C GLY A 142 -16.78 0.36 -18.24
N LEU A 143 -17.33 0.29 -17.02
CA LEU A 143 -18.63 0.86 -16.67
C LEU A 143 -18.60 2.38 -16.46
N ASP A 144 -17.40 2.98 -16.32
CA ASP A 144 -17.25 4.40 -16.00
C ASP A 144 -17.78 5.32 -17.10
N GLU A 145 -17.64 4.93 -18.36
CA GLU A 145 -18.18 5.71 -19.49
C GLU A 145 -19.70 5.78 -19.45
N TYR A 146 -20.35 4.72 -18.98
CA TYR A 146 -21.79 4.69 -18.78
C TYR A 146 -22.22 5.61 -17.62
N PHE A 147 -21.53 5.57 -16.49
CA PHE A 147 -21.85 6.38 -15.30
C PHE A 147 -21.48 7.85 -15.43
N LYS A 148 -20.46 8.21 -16.23
CA LYS A 148 -20.07 9.61 -16.49
C LYS A 148 -21.19 10.46 -17.07
N LYS A 149 -22.15 9.86 -17.77
CA LYS A 149 -23.33 10.57 -18.28
C LYS A 149 -24.24 11.09 -17.17
N TRP A 150 -24.25 10.43 -16.03
CA TRP A 150 -25.19 10.68 -14.92
C TRP A 150 -24.55 11.41 -13.74
N ILE A 151 -23.27 11.23 -13.52
CA ILE A 151 -22.56 11.77 -12.35
C ILE A 151 -21.61 12.87 -12.79
N LYS A 152 -21.97 14.14 -12.46
CA LYS A 152 -21.06 15.28 -12.59
C LYS A 152 -20.15 15.29 -11.38
N GLY A 153 -18.81 15.20 -11.59
CA GLY A 153 -17.83 15.28 -10.52
C GLY A 153 -16.78 14.17 -10.52
N ASN A 154 -16.06 14.03 -9.40
CA ASN A 154 -14.96 13.10 -9.30
C ASN A 154 -15.47 11.68 -8.98
N LEU A 155 -15.68 10.89 -10.02
CA LEU A 155 -16.26 9.55 -9.96
C LEU A 155 -15.56 8.59 -8.96
N GLY A 156 -14.26 8.74 -8.76
CA GLY A 156 -13.52 7.87 -7.84
C GLY A 156 -13.82 8.16 -6.38
N TYR A 157 -14.05 9.40 -5.99
CA TYR A 157 -14.49 9.68 -4.63
C TYR A 157 -15.89 9.13 -4.38
N TYR A 158 -16.82 9.25 -5.34
CA TYR A 158 -18.15 8.63 -5.22
C TYR A 158 -18.05 7.11 -5.10
N LYS A 159 -17.17 6.45 -5.87
CA LYS A 159 -16.92 5.01 -5.75
C LYS A 159 -16.38 4.64 -4.38
N SER A 160 -15.45 5.45 -3.83
CA SER A 160 -14.88 5.21 -2.50
C SER A 160 -15.95 5.28 -1.42
N VAL A 161 -16.79 6.32 -1.46
CA VAL A 161 -17.92 6.47 -0.52
C VAL A 161 -18.91 5.32 -0.68
N PHE A 162 -19.24 4.96 -1.93
CA PHE A 162 -20.14 3.83 -2.22
C PHE A 162 -19.59 2.53 -1.64
N ILE A 163 -18.31 2.22 -1.82
CA ILE A 163 -17.69 0.99 -1.27
C ILE A 163 -17.79 0.95 0.26
N VAL A 164 -17.53 2.07 0.94
CA VAL A 164 -17.64 2.12 2.40
C VAL A 164 -19.08 1.92 2.86
N LEU A 165 -20.04 2.63 2.27
CA LEU A 165 -21.45 2.51 2.60
C LEU A 165 -21.97 1.10 2.27
N PHE A 166 -21.61 0.56 1.09
CA PHE A 166 -21.97 -0.80 0.71
C PHE A 166 -21.44 -1.82 1.71
N THR A 167 -20.18 -1.69 2.15
CA THR A 167 -19.58 -2.59 3.13
C THR A 167 -20.36 -2.58 4.45
N ILE A 168 -20.70 -1.39 4.96
CA ILE A 168 -21.48 -1.25 6.20
C ILE A 168 -22.86 -1.92 6.07
N LEU A 169 -23.59 -1.61 5.00
CA LEU A 169 -24.91 -2.15 4.75
C LEU A 169 -24.88 -3.65 4.48
N PHE A 170 -23.88 -4.13 3.72
CA PHE A 170 -23.71 -5.54 3.41
C PHE A 170 -23.45 -6.36 4.68
N LEU A 171 -22.46 -5.98 5.49
CA LEU A 171 -22.14 -6.71 6.73
C LEU A 171 -23.25 -6.63 7.75
N ARG A 172 -24.04 -5.54 7.79
CA ARG A 172 -25.23 -5.44 8.64
C ARG A 172 -26.31 -6.48 8.27
N ASN A 173 -26.51 -6.73 6.96
CA ASN A 173 -27.51 -7.69 6.47
C ASN A 173 -26.99 -9.14 6.44
N PHE A 174 -25.68 -9.33 6.39
CA PHE A 174 -25.03 -10.65 6.35
C PHE A 174 -23.98 -10.78 7.47
N PRO A 175 -24.39 -10.76 8.76
CA PRO A 175 -23.45 -10.79 9.88
C PRO A 175 -22.59 -12.06 9.92
N SER A 176 -23.07 -13.17 9.37
CA SER A 176 -22.31 -14.43 9.26
C SER A 176 -21.05 -14.32 8.37
N LEU A 177 -21.00 -13.32 7.49
CA LEU A 177 -19.84 -13.02 6.64
C LEU A 177 -18.91 -11.97 7.28
N SER A 178 -19.29 -11.42 8.43
CA SER A 178 -18.46 -10.45 9.14
C SER A 178 -17.09 -11.05 9.52
N PRO A 179 -16.03 -10.24 9.58
CA PRO A 179 -14.74 -10.68 10.08
C PRO A 179 -14.87 -11.23 11.50
N GLY A 180 -14.11 -12.29 11.79
CA GLY A 180 -14.06 -12.84 13.13
C GLY A 180 -13.41 -11.87 14.14
N PRO A 181 -13.59 -12.11 15.44
CA PRO A 181 -13.15 -11.21 16.51
C PRO A 181 -11.63 -11.28 16.77
N ASN A 182 -10.91 -12.22 16.18
CA ASN A 182 -9.51 -12.46 16.44
C ASN A 182 -8.70 -12.67 15.15
N TRP A 183 -7.38 -12.62 15.28
CA TRP A 183 -6.44 -12.78 14.18
C TRP A 183 -6.62 -14.11 13.43
N ASP A 184 -6.78 -15.20 14.16
CA ASP A 184 -6.87 -16.55 13.57
C ASP A 184 -8.08 -16.70 12.64
N SER A 185 -9.20 -16.08 12.97
CA SER A 185 -10.39 -16.09 12.12
C SER A 185 -10.18 -15.40 10.76
N MET A 186 -9.23 -14.47 10.68
CA MET A 186 -8.91 -13.70 9.46
C MET A 186 -7.83 -14.36 8.59
N ILE A 187 -7.06 -15.31 9.15
CA ILE A 187 -5.95 -15.94 8.44
C ILE A 187 -6.17 -17.42 8.12
N HIS A 188 -7.00 -18.13 8.89
CA HIS A 188 -7.22 -19.56 8.70
C HIS A 188 -8.15 -19.86 7.52
N VAL A 189 -7.59 -20.45 6.47
CA VAL A 189 -8.33 -20.82 5.25
C VAL A 189 -8.82 -22.26 5.36
N LYS A 190 -10.15 -22.45 5.36
CA LYS A 190 -10.80 -23.77 5.51
C LYS A 190 -11.11 -24.43 4.15
N SER A 191 -11.31 -23.65 3.11
CA SER A 191 -11.66 -24.11 1.76
C SER A 191 -11.37 -23.03 0.73
N ILE A 192 -11.44 -23.36 -0.57
CA ILE A 192 -11.31 -22.39 -1.65
C ILE A 192 -12.36 -21.28 -1.56
N LEU A 193 -13.61 -21.63 -1.27
CA LEU A 193 -14.69 -20.65 -1.11
C LEU A 193 -14.42 -19.73 0.09
N HIS A 194 -13.93 -20.28 1.21
CA HIS A 194 -13.54 -19.51 2.37
C HIS A 194 -12.34 -18.59 2.07
N TRP A 195 -11.40 -19.01 1.20
CA TRP A 195 -10.33 -18.14 0.72
C TRP A 195 -10.86 -16.90 0.01
N PHE A 196 -11.85 -17.05 -0.87
CA PHE A 196 -12.52 -15.92 -1.51
C PHE A 196 -13.26 -15.06 -0.49
N GLN A 197 -13.95 -15.66 0.48
CA GLN A 197 -14.59 -14.89 1.56
C GLN A 197 -13.57 -14.03 2.31
N LEU A 198 -12.43 -14.60 2.70
CA LEU A 198 -11.35 -13.85 3.36
C LEU A 198 -10.76 -12.76 2.45
N ALA A 199 -10.54 -13.05 1.17
CA ALA A 199 -9.98 -12.08 0.23
C ALA A 199 -10.92 -10.91 -0.07
N PHE A 200 -12.24 -11.12 -0.05
CA PHE A 200 -13.21 -10.11 -0.44
C PHE A 200 -13.87 -9.40 0.74
N ILE A 201 -14.07 -10.08 1.89
CA ILE A 201 -14.98 -9.61 2.95
C ILE A 201 -14.32 -9.62 4.34
N SER A 202 -13.72 -10.75 4.76
CA SER A 202 -13.45 -10.99 6.18
C SER A 202 -12.00 -11.29 6.56
N GLY A 203 -11.06 -11.24 5.64
CA GLY A 203 -9.63 -11.43 5.91
C GLY A 203 -8.94 -10.19 6.48
N THR A 204 -7.61 -10.23 6.52
CA THR A 204 -6.80 -9.12 7.04
C THR A 204 -6.87 -7.87 6.16
N TYR A 205 -6.87 -8.05 4.84
CA TYR A 205 -6.96 -6.97 3.84
C TYR A 205 -7.99 -7.33 2.77
N PRO A 206 -9.29 -7.41 3.13
CA PRO A 206 -10.31 -7.76 2.18
C PRO A 206 -10.57 -6.62 1.20
N ILE A 207 -11.06 -6.95 0.01
CA ILE A 207 -11.43 -5.93 -0.99
C ILE A 207 -12.40 -4.90 -0.38
N LEU A 208 -13.36 -5.35 0.40
CA LEU A 208 -14.28 -4.50 1.16
C LEU A 208 -13.77 -4.30 2.60
N PRO A 209 -13.46 -3.08 3.06
CA PRO A 209 -13.61 -1.76 2.37
C PRO A 209 -12.32 -1.24 1.68
N TRP A 210 -11.23 -2.00 1.64
CA TRP A 210 -9.90 -1.51 1.24
C TRP A 210 -9.82 -0.96 -0.19
N MET A 211 -10.68 -1.43 -1.10
CA MET A 211 -10.75 -0.90 -2.47
C MET A 211 -11.10 0.60 -2.51
N ALA A 212 -11.69 1.17 -1.45
CA ALA A 212 -11.96 2.59 -1.35
C ALA A 212 -10.69 3.44 -1.52
N PHE A 213 -9.57 3.04 -0.88
CA PHE A 213 -8.29 3.72 -1.03
C PHE A 213 -7.76 3.68 -2.47
N TYR A 214 -8.02 2.59 -3.16
CA TYR A 214 -7.62 2.44 -4.55
C TYR A 214 -8.35 3.43 -5.46
N PHE A 215 -9.65 3.61 -5.26
CA PHE A 215 -10.44 4.60 -6.00
C PHE A 215 -10.08 6.03 -5.63
N ILE A 216 -9.76 6.33 -4.38
CA ILE A 216 -9.22 7.63 -3.99
C ILE A 216 -7.94 7.90 -4.80
N GLY A 217 -7.00 6.96 -4.80
CA GLY A 217 -5.75 7.09 -5.55
C GLY A 217 -5.94 7.36 -7.03
N SER A 218 -6.93 6.72 -7.68
CA SER A 218 -7.22 6.91 -9.10
C SER A 218 -7.60 8.36 -9.49
N ASN A 219 -7.94 9.20 -8.51
CA ASN A 219 -8.36 10.59 -8.71
C ASN A 219 -7.35 11.63 -8.22
N LEU A 220 -6.27 11.18 -7.59
CA LEU A 220 -5.23 12.09 -7.13
C LEU A 220 -4.40 12.62 -8.30
N ASP A 221 -4.09 13.92 -8.24
CA ASP A 221 -3.16 14.53 -9.17
C ASP A 221 -1.72 14.22 -8.76
N GLY A 222 -0.89 13.80 -9.72
CA GLY A 222 0.53 13.50 -9.49
C GLY A 222 1.45 14.69 -9.72
N ASN A 223 0.94 15.88 -10.12
CA ASN A 223 1.77 17.05 -10.36
C ASN A 223 2.28 17.66 -9.06
N LYS A 224 3.46 18.26 -9.11
CA LYS A 224 4.02 19.00 -7.98
C LYS A 224 3.21 20.25 -7.65
N ILE A 225 3.29 20.68 -6.40
CA ILE A 225 2.65 21.90 -5.88
C ILE A 225 3.74 22.92 -5.59
N ASN A 226 3.73 24.05 -6.35
CA ASN A 226 4.75 25.08 -6.24
C ASN A 226 4.55 26.03 -5.05
N GLU A 227 3.34 26.02 -4.44
CA GLU A 227 2.99 26.94 -3.36
C GLU A 227 2.94 26.21 -2.02
N LYS A 228 3.69 26.73 -1.02
CA LYS A 228 3.72 26.18 0.34
C LYS A 228 2.34 26.19 1.02
N TRP A 229 1.47 27.14 0.69
CA TRP A 229 0.13 27.30 1.23
C TRP A 229 -0.93 27.19 0.14
N SER A 230 -0.81 26.15 -0.69
CA SER A 230 -1.81 25.95 -1.73
C SER A 230 -3.20 25.68 -1.11
N PRO A 231 -4.28 26.14 -1.75
CA PRO A 231 -5.64 25.81 -1.30
C PRO A 231 -5.90 24.32 -1.18
N HIS A 232 -5.19 23.49 -1.97
CA HIS A 232 -5.27 22.04 -1.89
C HIS A 232 -4.73 21.51 -0.55
N LEU A 233 -3.53 21.94 -0.15
CA LEU A 233 -2.92 21.55 1.12
C LEU A 233 -3.77 21.98 2.33
N LEU A 234 -4.33 23.19 2.30
CA LEU A 234 -5.21 23.68 3.36
C LEU A 234 -6.49 22.83 3.45
N ARG A 235 -7.11 22.50 2.31
CA ARG A 235 -8.33 21.68 2.29
C ARG A 235 -8.07 20.25 2.77
N SER A 236 -7.03 19.59 2.27
CA SER A 236 -6.69 18.23 2.68
C SER A 236 -6.25 18.17 4.15
N GLY A 237 -5.48 19.17 4.62
CA GLY A 237 -5.12 19.31 6.02
C GLY A 237 -6.32 19.54 6.92
N SER A 238 -7.20 20.50 6.58
CA SER A 238 -8.44 20.73 7.33
C SER A 238 -9.29 19.48 7.43
N LEU A 239 -9.44 18.72 6.33
CA LEU A 239 -10.17 17.45 6.33
C LEU A 239 -9.51 16.42 7.26
N ALA A 240 -8.19 16.25 7.18
CA ALA A 240 -7.45 15.30 8.00
C ALA A 240 -7.58 15.63 9.50
N PHE A 241 -7.37 16.89 9.88
CA PHE A 241 -7.50 17.32 11.27
C PHE A 241 -8.95 17.29 11.78
N SER A 242 -9.93 17.65 10.95
CA SER A 242 -11.35 17.59 11.34
C SER A 242 -11.80 16.14 11.61
N THR A 243 -11.40 15.17 10.76
CA THR A 243 -11.75 13.76 10.97
C THR A 243 -11.04 13.18 12.19
N LEU A 244 -9.80 13.58 12.46
CA LEU A 244 -9.06 13.23 13.68
C LEU A 244 -9.79 13.73 14.92
N LEU A 245 -10.10 15.03 14.97
CA LEU A 245 -10.78 15.65 16.12
C LEU A 245 -12.17 15.08 16.34
N ALA A 246 -12.93 14.83 15.27
CA ALA A 246 -14.26 14.21 15.38
C ALA A 246 -14.17 12.80 15.98
N THR A 247 -13.20 11.98 15.57
CA THR A 247 -13.05 10.62 16.11
C THR A 247 -12.50 10.62 17.53
N LEU A 248 -11.64 11.58 17.90
CA LEU A 248 -11.22 11.78 19.30
C LEU A 248 -12.41 12.19 20.18
N ALA A 249 -13.27 13.09 19.71
CA ALA A 249 -14.48 13.47 20.43
C ALA A 249 -15.43 12.25 20.63
N ILE A 250 -15.60 11.41 19.60
CA ILE A 250 -16.37 10.15 19.72
C ILE A 250 -15.74 9.20 20.76
N SER A 251 -14.41 9.07 20.77
CA SER A 251 -13.69 8.25 21.75
C SER A 251 -13.98 8.73 23.18
N ILE A 252 -13.88 10.03 23.42
CA ILE A 252 -14.13 10.59 24.74
C ILE A 252 -15.61 10.43 25.14
N THR A 253 -16.55 10.72 24.24
CA THR A 253 -18.00 10.68 24.57
C THR A 253 -18.54 9.27 24.75
N LYS A 254 -17.91 8.28 24.10
CA LYS A 254 -18.30 6.87 24.23
C LYS A 254 -17.44 6.08 25.20
N GLU A 255 -16.47 6.69 25.85
CA GLU A 255 -15.50 6.05 26.74
C GLU A 255 -14.81 4.84 26.10
N MET A 256 -14.50 4.93 24.79
CA MET A 256 -13.87 3.86 24.02
C MET A 256 -12.42 4.24 23.69
N ASN A 257 -11.55 3.23 23.57
CA ASN A 257 -10.20 3.46 23.03
C ASN A 257 -10.28 4.09 21.64
N TRP A 258 -9.46 5.12 21.41
CA TRP A 258 -9.48 5.85 20.14
C TRP A 258 -9.00 4.98 18.96
N ALA A 259 -7.94 4.20 19.15
CA ALA A 259 -7.38 3.34 18.11
C ALA A 259 -6.99 1.97 18.68
N GLU A 260 -7.40 0.92 17.98
CA GLU A 260 -7.09 -0.46 18.31
C GLU A 260 -6.59 -1.20 17.07
N THR A 261 -5.61 -2.09 17.26
CA THR A 261 -5.17 -2.98 16.18
C THR A 261 -6.26 -4.01 15.89
N MET A 262 -6.88 -4.57 16.93
CA MET A 262 -8.00 -5.51 16.89
C MET A 262 -8.91 -5.24 18.09
N GLY A 263 -10.19 -5.55 17.93
CA GLY A 263 -11.17 -5.37 19.01
C GLY A 263 -12.06 -4.15 18.83
N GLU A 264 -12.64 -3.68 19.92
CA GLU A 264 -13.60 -2.57 19.93
C GLU A 264 -12.89 -1.25 20.18
N GLY A 265 -12.64 -0.51 19.11
CA GLY A 265 -12.11 0.85 19.14
C GLY A 265 -12.88 1.76 18.19
N VAL A 266 -12.75 3.08 18.37
CA VAL A 266 -13.30 4.04 17.41
C VAL A 266 -12.65 3.82 16.05
N LEU A 267 -11.33 3.69 16.02
CA LEU A 267 -10.58 3.28 14.84
C LEU A 267 -10.08 1.85 15.05
N THR A 268 -10.58 0.89 14.29
CA THR A 268 -10.07 -0.48 14.32
C THR A 268 -9.44 -0.83 13.00
N PHE A 269 -8.21 -1.35 13.03
CA PHE A 269 -7.47 -1.70 11.83
C PHE A 269 -7.85 -3.10 11.30
N PHE A 270 -7.99 -4.09 12.20
CA PHE A 270 -8.39 -5.46 11.89
C PHE A 270 -9.64 -5.86 12.68
N PRO A 271 -10.81 -5.97 12.03
CA PRO A 271 -11.11 -5.54 10.65
C PRO A 271 -11.17 -4.02 10.51
N ALA A 272 -10.76 -3.51 9.36
CA ALA A 272 -10.80 -2.08 9.09
C ALA A 272 -12.24 -1.54 9.16
N ASN A 273 -12.56 -0.77 10.20
CA ASN A 273 -13.88 -0.18 10.34
C ASN A 273 -14.01 1.13 9.54
N HIS A 274 -15.23 1.63 9.41
CA HIS A 274 -15.51 2.82 8.60
C HIS A 274 -14.81 4.09 9.11
N TRP A 275 -14.68 4.27 10.44
CA TRP A 275 -13.96 5.41 10.99
C TRP A 275 -12.46 5.35 10.67
N PHE A 276 -11.86 4.17 10.78
CA PHE A 276 -10.49 3.98 10.33
C PHE A 276 -10.31 4.33 8.85
N VAL A 277 -11.21 3.87 7.98
CA VAL A 277 -11.13 4.18 6.54
C VAL A 277 -11.24 5.69 6.29
N ILE A 278 -12.17 6.38 6.95
CA ILE A 278 -12.38 7.83 6.79
C ILE A 278 -11.14 8.62 7.25
N VAL A 279 -10.65 8.35 8.46
CA VAL A 279 -9.49 9.06 9.02
C VAL A 279 -8.24 8.77 8.20
N SER A 280 -7.94 7.50 7.92
CA SER A 280 -6.74 7.15 7.18
C SER A 280 -6.78 7.61 5.71
N ALA A 281 -7.96 7.67 5.08
CA ALA A 281 -8.10 8.24 3.74
C ALA A 281 -7.81 9.74 3.74
N SER A 282 -8.37 10.50 4.69
CA SER A 282 -8.14 11.94 4.79
C SER A 282 -6.67 12.27 5.07
N TRP A 283 -6.02 11.54 5.97
CA TRP A 283 -4.57 11.68 6.22
C TRP A 283 -3.72 11.24 5.04
N THR A 284 -4.10 10.19 4.31
CA THR A 284 -3.39 9.77 3.10
C THR A 284 -3.43 10.84 2.01
N ILE A 285 -4.58 11.50 1.81
CA ILE A 285 -4.72 12.61 0.87
C ILE A 285 -3.86 13.81 1.32
N PHE A 286 -3.84 14.12 2.61
CA PHE A 286 -3.00 15.20 3.14
C PHE A 286 -1.50 14.90 2.98
N LEU A 287 -1.05 13.68 3.29
CA LEU A 287 0.32 13.25 3.07
C LEU A 287 0.68 13.28 1.58
N TRP A 288 -0.25 12.88 0.70
CA TRP A 288 -0.06 12.98 -0.75
C TRP A 288 0.28 14.41 -1.17
N ASP A 289 -0.47 15.39 -0.67
CA ASP A 289 -0.21 16.81 -0.97
C ASP A 289 1.11 17.30 -0.36
N ILE A 290 1.47 16.85 0.85
CA ILE A 290 2.75 17.17 1.49
C ILE A 290 3.94 16.67 0.64
N PHE A 291 3.90 15.42 0.17
CA PHE A 291 4.99 14.86 -0.65
C PHE A 291 5.15 15.57 -2.00
N ARG A 292 4.11 16.21 -2.50
CA ARG A 292 4.12 16.99 -3.75
C ARG A 292 4.69 18.38 -3.61
N LEU A 293 4.93 18.90 -2.40
CA LEU A 293 5.47 20.23 -2.18
C LEU A 293 6.86 20.40 -2.82
N GLU A 294 7.07 21.55 -3.42
CA GLU A 294 8.37 21.95 -3.95
C GLU A 294 9.18 22.70 -2.88
N GLY A 295 10.51 22.57 -2.97
CA GLY A 295 11.46 23.24 -2.11
C GLY A 295 12.76 22.45 -2.00
N LYS A 296 13.87 23.15 -1.82
CA LYS A 296 15.22 22.53 -1.78
C LYS A 296 15.32 21.44 -0.71
N TRP A 297 14.73 21.67 0.45
CA TRP A 297 14.72 20.68 1.55
C TRP A 297 13.85 19.48 1.20
N TRP A 298 12.64 19.69 0.68
CA TRP A 298 11.71 18.64 0.28
C TRP A 298 12.27 17.78 -0.87
N THR A 299 12.94 18.40 -1.83
CA THR A 299 13.58 17.65 -2.92
C THR A 299 14.66 16.72 -2.38
N LYS A 300 15.48 17.17 -1.42
CA LYS A 300 16.50 16.35 -0.77
C LYS A 300 15.87 15.21 0.05
N PHE A 301 14.86 15.50 0.83
CA PHE A 301 14.12 14.51 1.61
C PHE A 301 13.45 13.46 0.70
N ASN A 302 12.77 13.92 -0.34
CA ASN A 302 12.15 13.04 -1.33
C ASN A 302 13.18 12.15 -2.04
N SER A 303 14.36 12.66 -2.38
CA SER A 303 15.39 11.82 -3.01
C SER A 303 15.91 10.72 -2.10
N LEU A 304 16.00 10.98 -0.79
CA LEU A 304 16.42 9.99 0.20
C LEU A 304 15.45 8.80 0.30
N LEU A 305 14.16 9.08 0.30
CA LEU A 305 13.12 8.05 0.45
C LEU A 305 12.79 7.33 -0.87
N ALA A 306 12.97 8.00 -2.01
CA ALA A 306 12.56 7.49 -3.31
C ALA A 306 13.25 6.16 -3.68
N SER A 307 14.49 5.95 -3.27
CA SER A 307 15.23 4.71 -3.50
C SER A 307 14.54 3.50 -2.87
N SER A 308 14.12 3.62 -1.60
CA SER A 308 13.34 2.58 -0.91
C SER A 308 11.96 2.39 -1.54
N GLY A 309 11.34 3.46 -2.02
CA GLY A 309 10.05 3.39 -2.72
C GLY A 309 10.12 2.64 -4.05
N ARG A 310 11.24 2.71 -4.75
CA ARG A 310 11.49 1.95 -5.98
C ARG A 310 11.71 0.46 -5.74
N LEU A 311 12.08 0.08 -4.52
CA LEU A 311 12.30 -1.29 -4.04
C LEU A 311 11.23 -1.76 -3.07
N SER A 312 10.08 -1.12 -3.03
CA SER A 312 9.06 -1.34 -2.01
C SER A 312 8.60 -2.80 -1.89
N LEU A 313 8.46 -3.51 -3.00
CA LEU A 313 8.07 -4.92 -3.00
C LEU A 313 9.23 -5.84 -2.57
N THR A 314 10.44 -5.52 -3.02
CA THR A 314 11.66 -6.24 -2.59
C THR A 314 11.88 -6.07 -1.09
N ILE A 315 11.80 -4.85 -0.57
CA ILE A 315 11.91 -4.57 0.87
C ILE A 315 10.77 -5.29 1.62
N TYR A 316 9.54 -5.26 1.06
CA TYR A 316 8.39 -5.91 1.68
C TYR A 316 8.58 -7.42 1.88
N LEU A 317 9.17 -8.14 0.92
CA LEU A 317 9.46 -9.55 1.10
C LEU A 317 10.68 -9.79 2.01
N LEU A 318 11.76 -9.05 1.78
CA LEU A 318 13.01 -9.29 2.49
C LEU A 318 12.95 -8.94 3.97
N HIS A 319 12.19 -7.89 4.38
CA HIS A 319 12.07 -7.58 5.81
C HIS A 319 11.31 -8.68 6.58
N PHE A 320 10.32 -9.34 5.96
CA PHE A 320 9.65 -10.49 6.56
C PHE A 320 10.60 -11.70 6.65
N ALA A 321 11.37 -11.97 5.60
CA ALA A 321 12.36 -13.04 5.63
C ALA A 321 13.39 -12.82 6.74
N LEU A 322 13.87 -11.57 6.92
CA LEU A 322 14.78 -11.23 7.99
C LEU A 322 14.15 -11.38 9.37
N LEU A 323 12.94 -10.81 9.57
CA LEU A 323 12.23 -10.91 10.84
C LEU A 323 11.91 -12.35 11.21
N GLY A 324 11.47 -13.18 10.25
CA GLY A 324 11.18 -14.60 10.51
C GLY A 324 12.38 -15.40 10.98
N GLN A 325 13.61 -14.97 10.63
CA GLN A 325 14.83 -15.65 11.06
C GLN A 325 15.38 -15.18 12.40
N ILE A 326 15.18 -13.91 12.75
CA ILE A 326 15.85 -13.31 13.92
C ILE A 326 14.93 -13.16 15.13
N ILE A 327 13.62 -13.14 14.95
CA ILE A 327 12.67 -12.79 16.02
C ILE A 327 12.72 -13.78 17.20
N GLU A 328 12.98 -15.05 16.94
CA GLU A 328 13.08 -16.09 17.97
C GLU A 328 14.31 -15.95 18.87
N TYR A 329 15.32 -15.19 18.42
CA TYR A 329 16.56 -14.95 19.16
C TYR A 329 16.54 -13.63 19.93
N ILE A 330 15.49 -12.81 19.78
CA ILE A 330 15.39 -11.53 20.49
C ILE A 330 14.77 -11.80 21.87
N PRO A 331 15.46 -11.46 22.97
CA PRO A 331 14.91 -11.60 24.32
C PRO A 331 13.77 -10.59 24.55
N GLU A 332 13.06 -10.72 25.66
CA GLU A 332 12.13 -9.69 26.10
C GLU A 332 12.83 -8.34 26.20
N VAL A 333 12.22 -7.33 25.62
CA VAL A 333 12.76 -5.98 25.52
C VAL A 333 11.79 -4.96 26.10
N SER A 334 12.32 -3.88 26.65
CA SER A 334 11.50 -2.74 27.06
C SER A 334 10.90 -2.03 25.85
N LEU A 335 9.87 -1.21 26.08
CA LEU A 335 9.23 -0.45 25.01
C LEU A 335 10.19 0.53 24.30
N ILE A 336 11.14 1.12 25.05
CA ILE A 336 12.15 2.02 24.47
C ILE A 336 13.12 1.25 23.59
N GLU A 337 13.58 0.08 24.02
CA GLU A 337 14.43 -0.79 23.21
C GLU A 337 13.71 -1.27 21.96
N ALA A 338 12.44 -1.69 22.09
CA ALA A 338 11.61 -2.07 20.94
C ALA A 338 11.48 -0.93 19.93
N PHE A 339 11.27 0.30 20.41
CA PHE A 339 11.22 1.48 19.55
C PHE A 339 12.57 1.75 18.86
N ALA A 340 13.68 1.64 19.59
CA ALA A 340 15.02 1.78 19.01
C ALA A 340 15.32 0.70 17.96
N ILE A 341 14.96 -0.56 18.22
CA ILE A 341 15.11 -1.67 17.26
C ILE A 341 14.30 -1.41 15.99
N THR A 342 13.07 -0.93 16.13
CA THR A 342 12.25 -0.60 14.95
C THR A 342 12.85 0.51 14.10
N LEU A 343 13.38 1.57 14.73
CA LEU A 343 14.05 2.66 14.01
C LEU A 343 15.33 2.19 13.32
N LEU A 344 16.12 1.34 14.00
CA LEU A 344 17.32 0.75 13.41
C LEU A 344 16.96 -0.10 12.18
N HIS A 345 15.95 -0.95 12.29
CA HIS A 345 15.49 -1.79 11.18
C HIS A 345 14.99 -0.94 10.00
N MET A 346 14.22 0.13 10.25
CA MET A 346 13.86 1.10 9.19
C MET A 346 15.11 1.72 8.54
N GLY A 347 16.12 2.10 9.35
CA GLY A 347 17.38 2.66 8.87
C GLY A 347 18.14 1.69 7.96
N ILE A 348 18.19 0.42 8.30
CA ILE A 348 18.81 -0.63 7.47
C ILE A 348 18.17 -0.66 6.08
N TRP A 349 16.85 -0.68 6.00
CA TRP A 349 16.14 -0.71 4.71
C TRP A 349 16.24 0.59 3.93
N LEU A 350 16.35 1.73 4.62
CA LEU A 350 16.63 3.01 3.96
C LEU A 350 18.01 2.98 3.30
N VAL A 351 19.04 2.56 4.03
CA VAL A 351 20.40 2.43 3.53
C VAL A 351 20.51 1.40 2.41
N PHE A 352 19.82 0.25 2.56
CA PHE A 352 19.73 -0.76 1.52
C PHE A 352 19.17 -0.17 0.20
N GLY A 353 18.10 0.64 0.30
CA GLY A 353 17.52 1.31 -0.87
C GLY A 353 18.53 2.22 -1.58
N ILE A 354 19.28 3.04 -0.83
CA ILE A 354 20.30 3.95 -1.34
C ILE A 354 21.46 3.19 -2.00
N ILE A 355 21.94 2.13 -1.37
CA ILE A 355 23.04 1.31 -1.91
C ILE A 355 22.58 0.60 -3.19
N HIS A 356 21.37 0.03 -3.18
CA HIS A 356 20.85 -0.73 -4.32
C HIS A 356 20.54 0.18 -5.53
N GLU A 357 20.31 1.48 -5.31
CA GLU A 357 20.17 2.45 -6.41
C GLU A 357 21.42 2.51 -7.28
N LYS A 358 22.63 2.36 -6.69
CA LYS A 358 23.90 2.31 -7.42
C LYS A 358 23.97 1.15 -8.41
N SER A 359 23.29 0.03 -8.13
CA SER A 359 23.14 -1.11 -9.04
C SER A 359 21.99 -0.96 -10.04
N LYS A 360 21.39 0.24 -10.16
CA LYS A 360 20.22 0.52 -11.02
C LYS A 360 19.04 -0.41 -10.73
N PHE A 361 18.88 -0.83 -9.49
CA PHE A 361 17.83 -1.72 -9.02
C PHE A 361 17.80 -3.09 -9.72
N MET A 362 18.92 -3.54 -10.30
CA MET A 362 19.06 -4.91 -10.77
C MET A 362 18.91 -5.89 -9.59
N TRP A 363 18.44 -7.10 -9.84
CA TRP A 363 18.21 -8.14 -8.79
C TRP A 363 17.06 -7.83 -7.81
N SER A 364 16.19 -6.89 -8.17
CA SER A 364 14.97 -6.62 -7.40
C SER A 364 13.76 -7.36 -7.98
N ILE A 365 12.76 -7.62 -7.15
CA ILE A 365 11.49 -8.23 -7.58
C ILE A 365 10.79 -7.32 -8.59
N GLU A 366 10.88 -6.01 -8.39
CA GLU A 366 10.36 -5.02 -9.33
C GLU A 366 11.04 -5.11 -10.70
N TYR A 367 12.33 -5.45 -10.73
CA TYR A 367 13.05 -5.68 -11.98
C TYR A 367 12.52 -6.94 -12.69
N VAL A 368 12.32 -8.03 -11.96
CA VAL A 368 11.77 -9.28 -12.49
C VAL A 368 10.36 -9.06 -13.05
N ILE A 369 9.47 -8.39 -12.31
CA ILE A 369 8.11 -8.09 -12.78
C ILE A 369 8.14 -7.24 -14.05
N ARG A 370 9.03 -6.24 -14.13
CA ARG A 370 9.20 -5.43 -15.33
C ARG A 370 9.66 -6.27 -16.52
N PHE A 371 10.60 -7.17 -16.30
CA PHE A 371 11.10 -8.09 -17.33
C PHE A 371 9.98 -9.00 -17.86
N LEU A 372 9.21 -9.63 -16.97
CA LEU A 372 8.09 -10.51 -17.33
C LEU A 372 6.95 -9.77 -18.06
N THR A 373 6.78 -8.49 -17.79
CA THR A 373 5.70 -7.67 -18.37
C THR A 373 6.13 -6.84 -19.57
N ARG A 374 7.40 -6.93 -19.99
CA ARG A 374 7.93 -6.21 -21.16
C ARG A 374 7.42 -6.92 -22.43
N LYS A 375 6.80 -6.18 -23.36
CA LYS A 375 6.45 -6.67 -24.67
C LYS A 375 7.75 -7.08 -25.38
N LYS A 376 7.89 -8.33 -25.85
CA LYS A 376 8.87 -8.63 -26.89
C LYS A 376 8.55 -7.68 -28.06
N GLN A 377 9.43 -6.76 -28.38
CA GLN A 377 9.39 -6.09 -29.68
C GLN A 377 9.55 -7.23 -30.69
N SER A 378 8.47 -7.57 -31.39
CA SER A 378 8.57 -8.41 -32.58
C SER A 378 9.47 -7.68 -33.53
N ASN A 379 10.57 -8.32 -33.92
CA ASN A 379 11.36 -7.93 -35.05
C ASN A 379 10.43 -7.94 -36.28
N VAL A 380 9.88 -6.78 -36.62
CA VAL A 380 9.31 -6.46 -37.91
C VAL A 380 10.30 -5.48 -38.52
N GLU A 381 11.46 -5.98 -38.87
CA GLU A 381 12.39 -5.42 -39.83
C GLU A 381 13.06 -6.60 -40.53
N SER A 382 12.40 -7.09 -41.57
CA SER A 382 13.01 -7.74 -42.73
C SER A 382 11.89 -8.30 -43.62
N GLU A 383 11.33 -7.45 -44.45
CA GLU A 383 11.02 -7.79 -45.86
C GLU A 383 10.96 -6.49 -46.67
#